data_e7300bd03e36be56f8b348c3946935f5
#
_entry.id   e7300bd03e36be56f8b348c3946935f5
#
_cell.length_a   1.000
_cell.length_b   1.000
_cell.length_c   1.000
_cell.angle_alpha   90.00
_cell.angle_beta   90.00
_cell.angle_gamma   90.00
#
_symmetry.space_group_name_H-M   'P 1'
#
loop_
_entity.id
_entity.type
_entity.pdbx_description
1 polymer ?
#
loop_
_entity_poly.entity_id
_entity_poly.type
_entity_poly.pdbx_seq_one_letter_code
_entity_poly.pdbx_strand_id
1 'polypeptide(L)'
;MFHDHGNLNFSFIRQSESGKQVDFRKYTQPVIDFLRSVGVEALFEGKNDLKVGGLKISGNAEHVYHNRVLHHGTLLFDTSLDILRNSLRKDTSCFTSRAVASNPSPVVNISGIINLFRNILEFRSSMLNYFLNNFPGIMPYELSPSEIFKAESLSNSKFRTWEWNWAYGPEYTYIRSFKINGVPHRCTLFIKDGIVGKSSIEGSIKLRAVSKKLTGCKHMVKDFSEFFRNENIILTEEEIYNFF
;
A
#
# COMPACT_ATOMS: atom_id res chain seq x y z
N MET A 1 -0.50 1.09 1.74
CA MET A 1 -0.87 -0.34 1.64
C MET A 1 -0.48 -0.99 2.96
N PHE A 2 -1.33 -1.80 3.54
CA PHE A 2 -1.07 -2.50 4.80
C PHE A 2 -0.79 -3.98 4.52
N HIS A 3 0.26 -4.52 5.12
CA HIS A 3 0.60 -5.93 5.12
C HIS A 3 1.11 -6.31 6.51
N ASP A 4 0.73 -7.48 6.97
CA ASP A 4 1.21 -8.09 8.20
C ASP A 4 1.51 -9.58 7.98
N HIS A 5 1.88 -10.29 9.04
CA HIS A 5 2.20 -11.72 8.98
C HIS A 5 0.99 -12.63 8.72
N GLY A 6 -0.23 -12.12 8.79
CA GLY A 6 -1.46 -12.84 8.47
C GLY A 6 -1.90 -12.71 7.01
N ASN A 7 -1.14 -11.97 6.18
CA ASN A 7 -1.46 -11.72 4.79
C ASN A 7 -0.51 -12.50 3.86
N LEU A 8 -1.06 -13.35 3.00
CA LEU A 8 -0.29 -14.08 1.99
C LEU A 8 -0.28 -13.31 0.67
N ASN A 9 0.92 -13.04 0.15
CA ASN A 9 1.12 -12.46 -1.17
C ASN A 9 1.43 -13.56 -2.18
N PHE A 10 0.87 -13.43 -3.38
CA PHE A 10 1.20 -14.28 -4.52
C PHE A 10 1.39 -13.46 -5.79
N SER A 11 2.15 -14.00 -6.73
CA SER A 11 2.38 -13.37 -8.03
C SER A 11 2.45 -14.41 -9.14
N PHE A 12 1.85 -14.10 -10.29
CA PHE A 12 1.99 -14.85 -11.52
C PHE A 12 2.69 -13.96 -12.56
N ILE A 13 3.73 -14.48 -13.18
CA ILE A 13 4.44 -13.80 -14.27
C ILE A 13 4.31 -14.69 -15.52
N ARG A 14 3.67 -14.17 -16.57
CA ARG A 14 3.45 -14.90 -17.80
C ARG A 14 3.71 -14.03 -19.01
N GLN A 15 4.01 -14.67 -20.14
CA GLN A 15 3.98 -13.98 -21.43
C GLN A 15 2.54 -13.57 -21.76
N SER A 16 2.38 -12.34 -22.19
CA SER A 16 1.11 -11.80 -22.68
C SER A 16 0.85 -12.33 -24.07
N GLU A 17 -0.36 -12.77 -24.34
CA GLU A 17 -0.83 -12.99 -25.71
C GLU A 17 -0.98 -11.62 -26.39
N SER A 18 -0.60 -11.55 -27.67
CA SER A 18 -0.70 -10.34 -28.47
C SER A 18 -2.13 -9.77 -28.41
N GLY A 19 -2.28 -8.53 -27.95
CA GLY A 19 -3.55 -7.79 -27.94
C GLY A 19 -4.39 -7.85 -26.65
N LYS A 20 -4.09 -8.73 -25.68
CA LYS A 20 -4.78 -8.78 -24.37
C LYS A 20 -3.91 -8.15 -23.29
N GLN A 21 -4.30 -6.99 -22.79
CA GLN A 21 -3.49 -6.23 -21.87
C GLN A 21 -3.72 -6.64 -20.39
N VAL A 22 -4.96 -6.84 -19.97
CA VAL A 22 -5.33 -7.10 -18.57
C VAL A 22 -6.44 -8.13 -18.50
N ASP A 23 -6.29 -9.17 -17.69
CA ASP A 23 -7.30 -10.19 -17.50
C ASP A 23 -7.28 -10.74 -16.07
N PHE A 24 -7.80 -9.95 -15.13
CA PHE A 24 -7.88 -10.34 -13.71
C PHE A 24 -8.59 -11.67 -13.49
N ARG A 25 -9.62 -12.00 -14.26
CA ARG A 25 -10.37 -13.26 -14.11
C ARG A 25 -9.51 -14.46 -14.43
N LYS A 26 -8.74 -14.40 -15.50
CA LYS A 26 -7.83 -15.47 -15.92
C LYS A 26 -6.81 -15.81 -14.82
N TYR A 27 -6.21 -14.79 -14.22
CA TYR A 27 -5.14 -15.01 -13.22
C TYR A 27 -5.66 -15.27 -11.81
N THR A 28 -6.88 -14.84 -11.48
CA THR A 28 -7.49 -15.14 -10.18
C THR A 28 -8.17 -16.50 -10.16
N GLN A 29 -8.56 -17.06 -11.31
CA GLN A 29 -9.27 -18.34 -11.37
C GLN A 29 -8.52 -19.50 -10.67
N PRO A 30 -7.22 -19.71 -10.89
CA PRO A 30 -6.47 -20.75 -10.18
C PRO A 30 -6.51 -20.60 -8.65
N VAL A 31 -6.54 -19.34 -8.16
CA VAL A 31 -6.63 -19.05 -6.73
C VAL A 31 -8.04 -19.35 -6.20
N ILE A 32 -9.07 -19.01 -6.97
CA ILE A 32 -10.46 -19.35 -6.65
C ILE A 32 -10.65 -20.86 -6.58
N ASP A 33 -10.08 -21.61 -7.53
CA ASP A 33 -10.19 -23.08 -7.57
C ASP A 33 -9.47 -23.72 -6.37
N PHE A 34 -8.31 -23.20 -5.98
CA PHE A 34 -7.65 -23.59 -4.73
C PHE A 34 -8.55 -23.30 -3.51
N LEU A 35 -9.07 -22.07 -3.39
CA LEU A 35 -9.92 -21.68 -2.27
C LEU A 35 -11.17 -22.57 -2.17
N ARG A 36 -11.79 -22.87 -3.29
CA ARG A 36 -12.93 -23.81 -3.35
C ARG A 36 -12.55 -25.22 -2.89
N SER A 37 -11.36 -25.71 -3.27
CA SER A 37 -10.89 -27.04 -2.87
C SER A 37 -10.70 -27.20 -1.35
N VAL A 38 -10.54 -26.08 -0.63
CA VAL A 38 -10.44 -26.06 0.84
C VAL A 38 -11.70 -25.53 1.53
N GLY A 39 -12.82 -25.42 0.81
CA GLY A 39 -14.13 -25.05 1.35
C GLY A 39 -14.41 -23.55 1.44
N VAL A 40 -13.64 -22.72 0.73
CA VAL A 40 -13.87 -21.27 0.65
C VAL A 40 -14.51 -20.91 -0.69
N GLU A 41 -15.79 -20.58 -0.67
CA GLU A 41 -16.57 -20.19 -1.88
C GLU A 41 -16.30 -18.73 -2.27
N ALA A 42 -15.09 -18.52 -2.81
CA ALA A 42 -14.66 -17.22 -3.28
C ALA A 42 -15.17 -16.93 -4.68
N LEU A 43 -15.58 -15.69 -4.92
CA LEU A 43 -16.01 -15.19 -6.21
C LEU A 43 -15.19 -13.95 -6.61
N PHE A 44 -14.95 -13.81 -7.92
CA PHE A 44 -14.40 -12.58 -8.46
C PHE A 44 -15.49 -11.51 -8.56
N GLU A 45 -15.34 -10.41 -7.84
CA GLU A 45 -16.30 -9.31 -7.84
C GLU A 45 -15.64 -7.95 -8.07
N GLY A 46 -16.39 -7.03 -8.68
CA GLY A 46 -15.90 -5.69 -8.99
C GLY A 46 -14.81 -5.71 -10.06
N LYS A 47 -13.77 -4.92 -9.85
CA LYS A 47 -12.67 -4.77 -10.81
C LYS A 47 -11.56 -5.79 -10.60
N ASN A 48 -11.21 -6.07 -9.34
CA ASN A 48 -9.99 -6.80 -8.99
C ASN A 48 -10.05 -7.45 -7.60
N ASP A 49 -11.23 -7.69 -7.05
CA ASP A 49 -11.41 -8.27 -5.72
C ASP A 49 -11.83 -9.74 -5.79
N LEU A 50 -11.39 -10.55 -4.82
CA LEU A 50 -12.05 -11.80 -4.49
C LEU A 50 -12.82 -11.62 -3.19
N LYS A 51 -14.06 -12.11 -3.17
CA LYS A 51 -14.96 -11.98 -2.03
C LYS A 51 -15.63 -13.31 -1.67
N VAL A 52 -16.00 -13.41 -0.40
CA VAL A 52 -16.86 -14.48 0.15
C VAL A 52 -18.03 -13.80 0.85
N GLY A 53 -19.26 -14.10 0.46
CA GLY A 53 -20.44 -13.47 1.03
C GLY A 53 -20.45 -11.93 0.95
N GLY A 54 -19.89 -11.36 -0.12
CA GLY A 54 -19.75 -9.92 -0.30
C GLY A 54 -18.58 -9.26 0.47
N LEU A 55 -17.87 -10.02 1.31
CA LEU A 55 -16.72 -9.53 2.08
C LEU A 55 -15.41 -9.84 1.33
N LYS A 56 -14.54 -8.85 1.22
CA LYS A 56 -13.28 -8.98 0.49
C LYS A 56 -12.27 -9.80 1.27
N ILE A 57 -11.68 -10.80 0.61
CA ILE A 57 -10.59 -11.63 1.10
C ILE A 57 -9.28 -11.40 0.32
N SER A 58 -9.36 -10.76 -0.85
CA SER A 58 -8.21 -10.55 -1.75
C SER A 58 -8.38 -9.27 -2.55
N GLY A 59 -7.28 -8.56 -2.76
CA GLY A 59 -7.14 -7.50 -3.74
C GLY A 59 -6.04 -7.84 -4.73
N ASN A 60 -6.25 -7.53 -6.02
CA ASN A 60 -5.34 -7.89 -7.09
C ASN A 60 -4.93 -6.67 -7.91
N ALA A 61 -3.73 -6.72 -8.49
CA ALA A 61 -3.21 -5.72 -9.40
C ALA A 61 -2.47 -6.40 -10.55
N GLU A 62 -2.47 -5.78 -11.72
CA GLU A 62 -1.72 -6.24 -12.88
C GLU A 62 -0.82 -5.14 -13.41
N HIS A 63 0.36 -5.53 -13.82
CA HIS A 63 1.31 -4.68 -14.53
C HIS A 63 1.76 -5.37 -15.81
N VAL A 64 1.59 -4.67 -16.93
CA VAL A 64 2.03 -5.15 -18.23
C VAL A 64 3.32 -4.42 -18.62
N TYR A 65 4.36 -5.19 -18.91
CA TYR A 65 5.63 -4.67 -19.35
C TYR A 65 6.15 -5.48 -20.54
N HIS A 66 6.33 -4.83 -21.67
CA HIS A 66 6.58 -5.48 -22.96
C HIS A 66 5.52 -6.57 -23.23
N ASN A 67 5.97 -7.81 -23.42
CA ASN A 67 5.13 -8.99 -23.67
C ASN A 67 4.90 -9.84 -22.40
N ARG A 68 5.00 -9.26 -21.18
CA ARG A 68 4.81 -9.96 -19.93
C ARG A 68 3.74 -9.29 -19.08
N VAL A 69 2.95 -10.11 -18.42
CA VAL A 69 2.00 -9.68 -17.38
C VAL A 69 2.51 -10.16 -16.05
N LEU A 70 2.64 -9.25 -15.11
CA LEU A 70 2.78 -9.53 -13.68
C LEU A 70 1.38 -9.33 -13.06
N HIS A 71 0.74 -10.42 -12.64
CA HIS A 71 -0.43 -10.38 -11.78
C HIS A 71 0.02 -10.59 -10.34
N HIS A 72 -0.37 -9.69 -9.47
CA HIS A 72 -0.06 -9.75 -8.04
C HIS A 72 -1.34 -9.68 -7.23
N GLY A 73 -1.48 -10.54 -6.25
CA GLY A 73 -2.63 -10.57 -5.36
C GLY A 73 -2.23 -10.83 -3.91
N THR A 74 -3.18 -10.54 -3.02
CA THR A 74 -3.08 -10.77 -1.58
C THR A 74 -4.21 -11.66 -1.13
N LEU A 75 -4.00 -12.49 -0.10
CA LEU A 75 -5.04 -13.24 0.59
C LEU A 75 -5.00 -12.89 2.07
N LEU A 76 -6.09 -12.37 2.60
CA LEU A 76 -6.26 -12.07 4.02
C LEU A 76 -6.57 -13.38 4.75
N PHE A 77 -5.51 -14.05 5.24
CA PHE A 77 -5.68 -15.32 5.97
C PHE A 77 -6.01 -15.07 7.45
N ASP A 78 -5.14 -14.36 8.15
CA ASP A 78 -5.27 -14.06 9.59
C ASP A 78 -4.66 -12.68 9.91
N THR A 79 -5.03 -11.70 9.10
CA THR A 79 -4.58 -10.30 9.19
C THR A 79 -5.23 -9.61 10.39
N SER A 80 -4.49 -8.75 11.09
CA SER A 80 -5.08 -7.86 12.10
C SER A 80 -5.98 -6.81 11.46
N LEU A 81 -7.29 -7.11 11.36
CA LEU A 81 -8.26 -6.26 10.69
C LEU A 81 -8.42 -4.89 11.38
N ASP A 82 -8.19 -4.81 12.68
CA ASP A 82 -8.27 -3.54 13.42
C ASP A 82 -7.09 -2.64 13.09
N ILE A 83 -5.88 -3.18 13.03
CA ILE A 83 -4.70 -2.43 12.59
C ILE A 83 -4.87 -2.02 11.12
N LEU A 84 -5.35 -2.92 10.26
CA LEU A 84 -5.68 -2.61 8.87
C LEU A 84 -6.65 -1.42 8.77
N ARG A 85 -7.77 -1.46 9.49
CA ARG A 85 -8.77 -0.37 9.49
C ARG A 85 -8.18 0.95 9.97
N ASN A 86 -7.40 0.92 11.05
CA ASN A 86 -6.78 2.12 11.62
C ASN A 86 -5.70 2.70 10.69
N SER A 87 -4.91 1.85 10.03
CA SER A 87 -3.89 2.28 9.06
C SER A 87 -4.47 2.87 7.77
N LEU A 88 -5.72 2.52 7.43
CA LEU A 88 -6.41 3.03 6.25
C LEU A 88 -7.36 4.21 6.57
N ARG A 89 -7.44 4.64 7.82
CA ARG A 89 -8.17 5.86 8.18
C ARG A 89 -7.52 7.05 7.49
N LYS A 90 -8.30 7.73 6.67
CA LYS A 90 -7.89 8.97 6.00
C LYS A 90 -8.80 10.09 6.41
N ASP A 91 -8.24 11.16 6.95
CA ASP A 91 -8.89 12.45 6.92
C ASP A 91 -8.65 13.06 5.54
N THR A 92 -9.54 12.75 4.60
CA THR A 92 -9.44 13.25 3.23
C THR A 92 -9.83 14.73 3.12
N SER A 93 -10.37 15.33 4.17
CA SER A 93 -10.80 16.74 4.17
C SER A 93 -9.62 17.71 4.02
N CYS A 94 -8.42 17.27 4.43
CA CYS A 94 -7.20 18.06 4.36
C CYS A 94 -6.45 17.97 3.03
N PHE A 95 -6.85 17.05 2.12
CA PHE A 95 -6.10 16.77 0.89
C PHE A 95 -6.91 17.00 -0.36
N THR A 96 -6.32 17.72 -1.32
CA THR A 96 -6.81 17.81 -2.69
C THR A 96 -5.77 17.21 -3.62
N SER A 97 -6.12 16.14 -4.33
CA SER A 97 -5.21 15.41 -5.22
C SER A 97 -5.96 14.85 -6.43
N ARG A 98 -5.24 14.60 -7.52
CA ARG A 98 -5.74 13.86 -8.70
C ARG A 98 -5.55 12.34 -8.56
N ALA A 99 -5.11 11.86 -7.40
CA ALA A 99 -4.96 10.43 -7.14
C ALA A 99 -6.30 9.71 -7.25
N VAL A 100 -6.27 8.51 -7.83
CA VAL A 100 -7.46 7.64 -7.90
C VAL A 100 -7.78 7.15 -6.48
N ALA A 101 -8.98 7.45 -6.02
CA ALA A 101 -9.45 6.97 -4.73
C ALA A 101 -9.67 5.45 -4.75
N SER A 102 -9.23 4.77 -3.71
CA SER A 102 -9.58 3.36 -3.49
C SER A 102 -11.04 3.25 -3.03
N ASN A 103 -11.78 2.28 -3.56
CA ASN A 103 -13.12 1.99 -3.07
C ASN A 103 -13.00 1.26 -1.72
N PRO A 104 -13.59 1.79 -0.63
CA PRO A 104 -13.69 1.05 0.61
C PRO A 104 -14.46 -0.26 0.38
N SER A 105 -13.94 -1.35 0.89
CA SER A 105 -14.62 -2.65 0.85
C SER A 105 -14.52 -3.31 2.22
N PRO A 106 -15.63 -3.83 2.76
CA PRO A 106 -15.58 -4.62 3.98
C PRO A 106 -14.73 -5.87 3.75
N VAL A 107 -13.91 -6.23 4.73
CA VAL A 107 -12.94 -7.32 4.64
C VAL A 107 -13.22 -8.40 5.67
N VAL A 108 -12.78 -9.64 5.37
CA VAL A 108 -12.83 -10.79 6.28
C VAL A 108 -11.58 -11.63 6.11
N ASN A 109 -11.13 -12.27 7.20
CA ASN A 109 -10.04 -13.24 7.16
C ASN A 109 -10.57 -14.62 6.73
N ILE A 110 -9.76 -15.35 5.96
CA ILE A 110 -10.04 -16.72 5.55
C ILE A 110 -10.07 -17.65 6.78
N SER A 111 -9.20 -17.43 7.76
CA SER A 111 -9.17 -18.18 9.04
C SER A 111 -10.48 -18.10 9.83
N GLY A 112 -11.25 -17.03 9.65
CA GLY A 112 -12.59 -16.89 10.24
C GLY A 112 -13.69 -17.64 9.49
N ILE A 113 -13.41 -18.14 8.28
CA ILE A 113 -14.37 -18.89 7.43
C ILE A 113 -14.13 -20.38 7.55
N ILE A 114 -12.87 -20.82 7.62
CA ILE A 114 -12.46 -22.22 7.70
C ILE A 114 -11.45 -22.44 8.82
N ASN A 115 -11.56 -23.60 9.51
CA ASN A 115 -10.64 -24.02 10.58
C ASN A 115 -9.69 -25.15 10.13
N LEU A 116 -9.36 -25.19 8.83
CA LEU A 116 -8.55 -26.28 8.27
C LEU A 116 -7.06 -26.10 8.52
N PHE A 117 -6.59 -24.85 8.70
CA PHE A 117 -5.18 -24.50 8.85
C PHE A 117 -4.95 -23.78 10.17
N ARG A 118 -3.89 -24.17 10.91
CA ARG A 118 -3.52 -23.56 12.19
C ARG A 118 -2.85 -22.19 12.05
N ASN A 119 -2.24 -21.96 10.88
CA ASN A 119 -1.52 -20.72 10.61
C ASN A 119 -1.33 -20.50 9.09
N ILE A 120 -0.84 -19.32 8.75
CA ILE A 120 -0.61 -18.92 7.35
C ILE A 120 0.42 -19.80 6.61
N LEU A 121 1.37 -20.40 7.31
CA LEU A 121 2.39 -21.27 6.68
C LEU A 121 1.79 -22.58 6.22
N GLU A 122 0.86 -23.18 6.99
CA GLU A 122 0.09 -24.35 6.57
C GLU A 122 -0.81 -24.02 5.37
N PHE A 123 -1.50 -22.87 5.42
CA PHE A 123 -2.31 -22.39 4.31
C PHE A 123 -1.47 -22.20 3.03
N ARG A 124 -0.32 -21.51 3.14
CA ARG A 124 0.63 -21.33 2.03
C ARG A 124 1.11 -22.67 1.47
N SER A 125 1.49 -23.62 2.33
CA SER A 125 1.96 -24.94 1.91
C SER A 125 0.87 -25.73 1.18
N SER A 126 -0.38 -25.65 1.66
CA SER A 126 -1.54 -26.27 1.00
C SER A 126 -1.76 -25.67 -0.39
N MET A 127 -1.70 -24.34 -0.51
CA MET A 127 -1.84 -23.65 -1.80
C MET A 127 -0.73 -24.07 -2.78
N LEU A 128 0.53 -24.12 -2.32
CA LEU A 128 1.64 -24.57 -3.14
C LEU A 128 1.44 -26.01 -3.63
N ASN A 129 1.08 -26.94 -2.74
CA ASN A 129 0.80 -28.34 -3.08
C ASN A 129 -0.36 -28.46 -4.07
N TYR A 130 -1.41 -27.66 -3.90
CA TYR A 130 -2.52 -27.63 -4.86
C TYR A 130 -2.03 -27.26 -6.26
N PHE A 131 -1.19 -26.21 -6.40
CA PHE A 131 -0.65 -25.83 -7.70
C PHE A 131 0.26 -26.91 -8.30
N LEU A 132 1.13 -27.49 -7.51
CA LEU A 132 2.05 -28.56 -7.98
C LEU A 132 1.27 -29.79 -8.49
N ASN A 133 0.14 -30.11 -7.86
CA ASN A 133 -0.65 -31.29 -8.21
C ASN A 133 -1.63 -31.04 -9.38
N ASN A 134 -2.11 -29.81 -9.55
CA ASN A 134 -3.17 -29.53 -10.52
C ASN A 134 -2.69 -28.82 -11.80
N PHE A 135 -1.44 -28.38 -11.84
CA PHE A 135 -0.87 -27.71 -13.02
C PHE A 135 0.34 -28.50 -13.54
N PRO A 136 0.18 -29.34 -14.57
CA PRO A 136 1.27 -30.14 -15.13
C PRO A 136 2.44 -29.27 -15.62
N GLY A 137 3.66 -29.71 -15.33
CA GLY A 137 4.87 -29.02 -15.75
C GLY A 137 5.35 -27.90 -14.80
N ILE A 138 4.63 -27.61 -13.72
CA ILE A 138 5.13 -26.76 -12.66
C ILE A 138 6.13 -27.52 -11.80
N MET A 139 7.28 -26.90 -11.55
CA MET A 139 8.32 -27.42 -10.66
C MET A 139 8.71 -26.34 -9.64
N PRO A 140 9.03 -26.74 -8.40
CA PRO A 140 9.63 -25.81 -7.45
C PRO A 140 10.95 -25.26 -8.02
N TYR A 141 11.20 -23.97 -7.80
CA TYR A 141 12.42 -23.30 -8.19
C TYR A 141 12.98 -22.52 -7.01
N GLU A 142 14.23 -22.75 -6.69
CA GLU A 142 14.96 -21.99 -5.69
C GLU A 142 15.89 -21.01 -6.38
N LEU A 143 15.82 -19.75 -5.92
CA LEU A 143 16.69 -18.71 -6.46
C LEU A 143 18.16 -19.01 -6.15
N SER A 144 19.01 -18.92 -7.16
CA SER A 144 20.45 -19.01 -6.98
C SER A 144 21.00 -17.83 -6.17
N PRO A 145 22.15 -17.95 -5.51
CA PRO A 145 22.79 -16.83 -4.80
C PRO A 145 22.97 -15.58 -5.66
N SER A 146 23.28 -15.75 -6.94
CA SER A 146 23.41 -14.64 -7.90
C SER A 146 22.09 -13.93 -8.16
N GLU A 147 20.97 -14.64 -8.24
CA GLU A 147 19.64 -14.06 -8.41
C GLU A 147 19.18 -13.34 -7.14
N ILE A 148 19.45 -13.92 -5.97
CA ILE A 148 19.19 -13.28 -4.67
C ILE A 148 19.96 -11.94 -4.59
N PHE A 149 21.27 -11.96 -4.90
CA PHE A 149 22.09 -10.75 -4.89
C PHE A 149 21.56 -9.67 -5.85
N LYS A 150 21.14 -10.05 -7.06
CA LYS A 150 20.53 -9.12 -8.03
C LYS A 150 19.21 -8.53 -7.51
N ALA A 151 18.38 -9.36 -6.89
CA ALA A 151 17.12 -8.92 -6.31
C ALA A 151 17.35 -7.93 -5.15
N GLU A 152 18.30 -8.22 -4.26
CA GLU A 152 18.67 -7.33 -3.16
C GLU A 152 19.28 -6.02 -3.66
N SER A 153 20.17 -6.08 -4.66
CA SER A 153 20.75 -4.90 -5.28
C SER A 153 19.67 -4.00 -5.88
N LEU A 154 18.71 -4.57 -6.62
CA LEU A 154 17.57 -3.83 -7.17
C LEU A 154 16.67 -3.28 -6.06
N SER A 155 16.43 -4.04 -5.01
CA SER A 155 15.67 -3.60 -3.84
C SER A 155 16.30 -2.36 -3.21
N ASN A 156 17.61 -2.40 -2.97
CA ASN A 156 18.34 -1.30 -2.34
C ASN A 156 18.45 -0.05 -3.23
N SER A 157 18.72 -0.25 -4.54
CA SER A 157 18.94 0.86 -5.48
C SER A 157 17.64 1.53 -5.94
N LYS A 158 16.49 0.87 -5.79
CA LYS A 158 15.21 1.40 -6.29
C LYS A 158 14.10 1.31 -5.23
N PHE A 159 13.69 0.10 -4.86
CA PHE A 159 12.45 -0.11 -4.13
C PHE A 159 12.48 0.33 -2.67
N ARG A 160 13.67 0.44 -2.07
CA ARG A 160 13.87 0.97 -0.71
C ARG A 160 14.20 2.46 -0.67
N THR A 161 14.33 3.10 -1.82
CA THR A 161 14.64 4.53 -1.86
C THR A 161 13.45 5.38 -1.45
N TRP A 162 13.73 6.58 -0.93
CA TRP A 162 12.72 7.57 -0.60
C TRP A 162 11.96 8.01 -1.87
N GLU A 163 12.66 8.18 -2.98
CA GLU A 163 12.12 8.58 -4.26
C GLU A 163 11.02 7.62 -4.73
N TRP A 164 11.25 6.31 -4.60
CA TRP A 164 10.26 5.29 -4.98
C TRP A 164 9.06 5.24 -4.04
N ASN A 165 9.31 5.33 -2.73
CA ASN A 165 8.27 5.10 -1.73
C ASN A 165 7.40 6.33 -1.45
N TRP A 166 7.96 7.53 -1.60
CA TRP A 166 7.32 8.76 -1.15
C TRP A 166 7.21 9.83 -2.24
N ALA A 167 8.23 9.98 -3.10
CA ALA A 167 8.23 10.98 -4.14
C ALA A 167 7.44 10.56 -5.38
N TYR A 168 7.40 9.27 -5.69
CA TYR A 168 6.70 8.76 -6.86
C TYR A 168 5.18 8.71 -6.63
N GLY A 169 4.55 9.87 -6.59
CA GLY A 169 3.11 10.03 -6.40
C GLY A 169 2.58 11.29 -7.08
N PRO A 170 1.26 11.39 -7.29
CA PRO A 170 0.66 12.61 -7.82
C PRO A 170 0.86 13.77 -6.86
N GLU A 171 1.04 14.97 -7.40
CA GLU A 171 1.06 16.19 -6.63
C GLU A 171 -0.25 16.38 -5.86
N TYR A 172 -0.17 17.04 -4.71
CA TYR A 172 -1.35 17.34 -3.88
C TYR A 172 -1.19 18.66 -3.12
N THR A 173 -2.35 19.21 -2.75
CA THR A 173 -2.43 20.33 -1.82
C THR A 173 -2.98 19.82 -0.48
N TYR A 174 -2.27 20.17 0.59
CA TYR A 174 -2.68 19.93 1.96
C TYR A 174 -3.14 21.23 2.58
N ILE A 175 -4.34 21.21 3.19
CA ILE A 175 -4.90 22.38 3.89
C ILE A 175 -5.49 21.90 5.21
N ARG A 176 -5.02 22.45 6.32
CA ARG A 176 -5.56 22.13 7.65
C ARG A 176 -5.61 23.37 8.53
N SER A 177 -6.70 23.47 9.31
CA SER A 177 -6.83 24.43 10.39
C SER A 177 -6.68 23.72 11.73
N PHE A 178 -5.84 24.25 12.61
CA PHE A 178 -5.51 23.66 13.91
C PHE A 178 -5.17 24.73 14.93
N LYS A 179 -4.99 24.34 16.20
CA LYS A 179 -4.55 25.25 17.27
C LYS A 179 -3.24 24.75 17.88
N ILE A 180 -2.32 25.66 18.13
CA ILE A 180 -1.10 25.44 18.92
C ILE A 180 -1.11 26.46 20.06
N ASN A 181 -1.04 26.00 21.30
CA ASN A 181 -1.11 26.84 22.50
C ASN A 181 -2.32 27.81 22.50
N GLY A 182 -3.48 27.33 22.03
CA GLY A 182 -4.70 28.12 21.92
C GLY A 182 -4.77 29.09 20.73
N VAL A 183 -3.66 29.33 20.04
CA VAL A 183 -3.60 30.19 18.84
C VAL A 183 -4.08 29.44 17.62
N PRO A 184 -5.07 29.95 16.86
CA PRO A 184 -5.52 29.31 15.63
C PRO A 184 -4.48 29.50 14.52
N HIS A 185 -4.29 28.43 13.76
CA HIS A 185 -3.40 28.38 12.59
C HIS A 185 -4.13 27.79 11.40
N ARG A 186 -3.71 28.18 10.20
CA ARG A 186 -4.07 27.53 8.94
C ARG A 186 -2.80 27.26 8.15
N CYS A 187 -2.57 26.00 7.82
CA CYS A 187 -1.45 25.56 6.99
C CYS A 187 -1.96 25.21 5.60
N THR A 188 -1.28 25.69 4.57
CA THR A 188 -1.50 25.32 3.16
C THR A 188 -0.16 24.95 2.57
N LEU A 189 -0.01 23.70 2.12
CA LEU A 189 1.19 23.18 1.48
C LEU A 189 0.83 22.65 0.11
N PHE A 190 1.62 23.00 -0.91
CA PHE A 190 1.60 22.33 -2.20
C PHE A 190 2.80 21.39 -2.26
N ILE A 191 2.53 20.11 -2.42
CA ILE A 191 3.54 19.05 -2.44
C ILE A 191 3.62 18.46 -3.86
N LYS A 192 4.86 18.39 -4.36
CA LYS A 192 5.21 17.73 -5.61
C LYS A 192 6.46 16.89 -5.39
N ASP A 193 6.47 15.68 -5.92
CA ASP A 193 7.56 14.73 -5.76
C ASP A 193 7.94 14.53 -4.28
N GLY A 194 6.92 14.52 -3.38
CA GLY A 194 7.08 14.40 -1.94
C GLY A 194 7.73 15.59 -1.24
N ILE A 195 7.99 16.70 -1.96
CA ILE A 195 8.68 17.90 -1.49
C ILE A 195 7.70 19.07 -1.46
N VAL A 196 7.81 19.92 -0.44
CA VAL A 196 7.06 21.15 -0.34
C VAL A 196 7.53 22.15 -1.40
N GLY A 197 6.72 22.37 -2.42
CA GLY A 197 6.98 23.34 -3.48
C GLY A 197 6.53 24.76 -3.13
N LYS A 198 5.40 24.86 -2.39
CA LYS A 198 4.88 26.14 -1.87
C LYS A 198 4.30 25.90 -0.50
N SER A 199 4.43 26.87 0.40
CA SER A 199 3.89 26.83 1.75
C SER A 199 3.37 28.17 2.21
N SER A 200 2.28 28.14 2.98
CA SER A 200 1.73 29.27 3.70
C SER A 200 1.21 28.78 5.05
N ILE A 201 1.67 29.42 6.12
CA ILE A 201 1.18 29.18 7.47
C ILE A 201 0.68 30.53 8.02
N GLU A 202 -0.60 30.57 8.31
CA GLU A 202 -1.24 31.69 9.00
C GLU A 202 -1.33 31.40 10.50
N GLY A 203 -1.36 32.42 11.35
CA GLY A 203 -1.45 32.33 12.81
C GLY A 203 -0.30 33.02 13.50
N SER A 204 0.43 32.34 14.38
CA SER A 204 1.51 32.94 15.17
C SER A 204 2.62 33.56 14.30
N ILE A 205 3.20 34.66 14.79
CA ILE A 205 4.26 35.38 14.09
C ILE A 205 5.44 34.46 13.76
N LYS A 206 5.82 33.57 14.71
CA LYS A 206 6.94 32.64 14.53
C LYS A 206 6.71 31.65 13.36
N LEU A 207 5.57 30.97 13.33
CA LEU A 207 5.27 30.00 12.28
C LEU A 207 5.08 30.70 10.92
N ARG A 208 4.45 31.86 10.90
CA ARG A 208 4.29 32.66 9.68
C ARG A 208 5.63 33.09 9.10
N ALA A 209 6.60 33.51 9.96
CA ALA A 209 7.92 33.96 9.52
C ALA A 209 8.72 32.85 8.83
N VAL A 210 8.59 31.58 9.28
CA VAL A 210 9.32 30.45 8.72
C VAL A 210 8.56 29.72 7.62
N SER A 211 7.31 30.08 7.39
CA SER A 211 6.44 29.39 6.45
C SER A 211 7.10 29.18 5.08
N LYS A 212 7.59 30.23 4.44
CA LYS A 212 8.20 30.15 3.11
C LYS A 212 9.50 29.34 3.08
N LYS A 213 10.17 29.18 4.20
CA LYS A 213 11.41 28.41 4.32
C LYS A 213 11.18 26.90 4.28
N LEU A 214 9.92 26.43 4.47
CA LEU A 214 9.54 25.03 4.27
C LEU A 214 9.67 24.56 2.82
N THR A 215 9.75 25.48 1.86
CA THR A 215 9.98 25.14 0.45
C THR A 215 11.29 24.35 0.29
N GLY A 216 11.23 23.21 -0.37
CA GLY A 216 12.35 22.27 -0.50
C GLY A 216 12.44 21.22 0.60
N CYS A 217 11.67 21.34 1.69
CA CYS A 217 11.59 20.32 2.73
C CYS A 217 10.80 19.09 2.24
N LYS A 218 11.25 17.89 2.60
CA LYS A 218 10.45 16.68 2.39
C LYS A 218 9.20 16.72 3.27
N HIS A 219 8.04 16.39 2.70
CA HIS A 219 6.80 16.33 3.49
C HIS A 219 6.76 15.04 4.32
N MET A 220 7.61 14.99 5.33
CA MET A 220 7.81 13.87 6.25
C MET A 220 7.91 14.40 7.68
N VAL A 221 7.34 13.67 8.63
CA VAL A 221 7.33 14.05 10.07
C VAL A 221 8.73 14.36 10.58
N LYS A 222 9.71 13.50 10.25
CA LYS A 222 11.11 13.69 10.66
C LYS A 222 11.70 15.00 10.12
N ASP A 223 11.52 15.26 8.83
CA ASP A 223 12.10 16.43 8.16
C ASP A 223 11.47 17.73 8.67
N PHE A 224 10.17 17.74 8.94
CA PHE A 224 9.48 18.89 9.55
C PHE A 224 9.91 19.11 11.01
N SER A 225 10.06 18.04 11.79
CA SER A 225 10.56 18.14 13.17
C SER A 225 11.96 18.75 13.22
N GLU A 226 12.84 18.31 12.32
CA GLU A 226 14.20 18.85 12.19
C GLU A 226 14.19 20.30 11.72
N PHE A 227 13.40 20.63 10.70
CA PHE A 227 13.24 21.99 10.19
C PHE A 227 12.80 22.96 11.28
N PHE A 228 11.71 22.66 12.00
CA PHE A 228 11.22 23.54 13.06
C PHE A 228 12.23 23.70 14.20
N ARG A 229 12.93 22.64 14.57
CA ARG A 229 14.00 22.70 15.58
C ARG A 229 15.13 23.63 15.13
N ASN A 230 15.57 23.55 13.88
CA ASN A 230 16.61 24.42 13.31
C ASN A 230 16.19 25.90 13.25
N GLU A 231 14.90 26.16 13.10
CA GLU A 231 14.32 27.52 13.17
C GLU A 231 14.00 27.97 14.62
N ASN A 232 14.47 27.25 15.65
CA ASN A 232 14.19 27.50 17.07
C ASN A 232 12.70 27.51 17.42
N ILE A 233 11.92 26.68 16.75
CA ILE A 233 10.51 26.45 17.03
C ILE A 233 10.37 25.04 17.60
N ILE A 234 10.02 24.96 18.89
CA ILE A 234 9.81 23.68 19.57
C ILE A 234 8.32 23.35 19.46
N LEU A 235 8.02 22.25 18.76
CA LEU A 235 6.70 21.67 18.65
C LEU A 235 6.72 20.26 19.24
N THR A 236 5.63 19.85 19.87
CA THR A 236 5.44 18.45 20.29
C THR A 236 5.21 17.57 19.07
N GLU A 237 5.32 16.25 19.24
CA GLU A 237 5.04 15.31 18.16
C GLU A 237 3.59 15.46 17.66
N GLU A 238 2.63 15.61 18.56
CA GLU A 238 1.22 15.85 18.22
C GLU A 238 1.02 17.14 17.42
N GLU A 239 1.74 18.22 17.78
CA GLU A 239 1.69 19.49 17.06
C GLU A 239 2.30 19.39 15.66
N ILE A 240 3.34 18.58 15.48
CA ILE A 240 3.94 18.28 14.17
C ILE A 240 2.95 17.54 13.27
N TYR A 241 2.15 16.61 13.80
CA TYR A 241 1.14 15.90 13.01
C TYR A 241 0.02 16.81 12.46
N ASN A 242 -0.09 18.05 12.90
CA ASN A 242 -1.00 19.01 12.28
C ASN A 242 -0.57 19.46 10.87
N PHE A 243 0.61 19.10 10.44
CA PHE A 243 1.14 19.40 9.10
C PHE A 243 1.02 18.21 8.13
N PHE A 244 0.33 17.11 8.55
CA PHE A 244 0.20 15.84 7.80
C PHE A 244 -1.23 15.31 7.73
#